data_f58dc7d684eecd864ed325a2e8ad826d
#
_entry.id   f58dc7d684eecd864ed325a2e8ad826d
#
_cell.length_a   1.000
_cell.length_b   1.000
_cell.length_c   1.000
_cell.angle_alpha   90.00
_cell.angle_beta   90.00
_cell.angle_gamma   90.00
#
_symmetry.space_group_name_H-M   'P 1'
#
loop_
_entity.id
_entity.type
_entity.pdbx_description
1 polymer ?
#
loop_
_entity_poly.entity_id
_entity_poly.type
_entity_poly.pdbx_seq_one_letter_code
_entity_poly.pdbx_strand_id
1 'polypeptide(L)'
;YNGYWYLNPYYDEVNTLICDGIAEILNGYQVDGINIDDYFYPTTDTEFDSEAFSQSGQSNLSQFRRDNVTTMISKMYSTIKNINNTVQFGISPQGNIYTDYEELYADVYTWTSNTGYCDYIAPQIYYGFNNSTCPFQSTVDEWVSLTKDSPVKLLIGICTYKIGTEDTWAGSGSNEWIENPNVASNEVLSCLNNSY
;
A
#
# COMPACT_ATOMS: atom_id res chain seq x y z
N TYR A 1 -7.75 12.72 -14.65
CA TYR A 1 -6.94 13.57 -13.78
C TYR A 1 -5.56 13.75 -14.40
N ASN A 2 -5.09 14.97 -14.47
CA ASN A 2 -3.78 15.30 -15.10
C ASN A 2 -3.57 14.68 -16.52
N GLY A 3 -4.63 14.55 -17.31
CA GLY A 3 -4.57 13.96 -18.65
C GLY A 3 -4.58 12.45 -18.72
N TYR A 4 -4.73 11.76 -17.59
CA TYR A 4 -4.84 10.30 -17.50
C TYR A 4 -6.25 9.84 -17.15
N TRP A 5 -6.60 8.65 -17.62
CA TRP A 5 -7.81 7.94 -17.23
C TRP A 5 -7.51 6.96 -16.13
N TYR A 6 -8.43 6.83 -15.18
CA TYR A 6 -8.35 5.91 -14.06
C TYR A 6 -9.58 5.03 -14.02
N LEU A 7 -9.42 3.77 -13.71
CA LEU A 7 -10.53 2.88 -13.44
C LEU A 7 -11.08 3.17 -12.04
N ASN A 8 -12.41 3.35 -11.94
CA ASN A 8 -13.04 3.68 -10.67
C ASN A 8 -13.48 2.40 -9.95
N PRO A 9 -12.95 2.07 -8.77
CA PRO A 9 -13.26 0.83 -8.04
C PRO A 9 -14.70 0.76 -7.51
N TYR A 10 -15.49 1.82 -7.61
CA TYR A 10 -16.92 1.81 -7.31
C TYR A 10 -17.70 0.89 -8.25
N TYR A 11 -17.30 0.80 -9.50
CA TYR A 11 -18.02 -0.02 -10.50
C TYR A 11 -17.59 -1.48 -10.43
N ASP A 12 -18.61 -2.38 -10.36
CA ASP A 12 -18.38 -3.83 -10.29
C ASP A 12 -17.63 -4.38 -11.51
N GLU A 13 -17.84 -3.78 -12.68
CA GLU A 13 -17.16 -4.14 -13.91
C GLU A 13 -15.65 -3.91 -13.82
N VAL A 14 -15.21 -2.87 -13.12
CA VAL A 14 -13.78 -2.59 -12.86
C VAL A 14 -13.21 -3.66 -11.95
N ASN A 15 -13.90 -3.98 -10.86
CA ASN A 15 -13.46 -5.03 -9.94
C ASN A 15 -13.39 -6.40 -10.65
N THR A 16 -14.37 -6.70 -11.50
CA THR A 16 -14.40 -7.93 -12.30
C THR A 16 -13.18 -7.97 -13.24
N LEU A 17 -12.92 -6.89 -13.98
CA LEU A 17 -11.78 -6.82 -14.89
C LEU A 17 -10.43 -7.08 -14.17
N ILE A 18 -10.25 -6.52 -12.98
CA ILE A 18 -9.04 -6.74 -12.18
C ILE A 18 -8.96 -8.20 -11.73
N CYS A 19 -10.05 -8.77 -11.22
CA CYS A 19 -10.11 -10.16 -10.78
C CYS A 19 -9.89 -11.15 -11.94
N ASP A 20 -10.43 -10.87 -13.12
CA ASP A 20 -10.20 -11.68 -14.32
C ASP A 20 -8.72 -11.67 -14.74
N GLY A 21 -8.05 -10.51 -14.66
CA GLY A 21 -6.61 -10.41 -14.92
C GLY A 21 -5.79 -11.23 -13.92
N ILE A 22 -6.15 -11.21 -12.63
CA ILE A 22 -5.53 -12.07 -11.62
C ILE A 22 -5.76 -13.54 -11.94
N ALA A 23 -6.99 -13.91 -12.30
CA ALA A 23 -7.35 -15.29 -12.66
C ALA A 23 -6.58 -15.77 -13.90
N GLU A 24 -6.38 -14.93 -14.90
CA GLU A 24 -5.56 -15.23 -16.08
C GLU A 24 -4.11 -15.55 -15.69
N ILE A 25 -3.49 -14.73 -14.83
CA ILE A 25 -2.14 -14.98 -14.33
C ILE A 25 -2.05 -16.32 -13.61
N LEU A 26 -2.96 -16.57 -12.67
CA LEU A 26 -2.94 -17.78 -11.83
C LEU A 26 -3.24 -19.07 -12.62
N ASN A 27 -4.03 -18.99 -13.68
CA ASN A 27 -4.31 -20.13 -14.55
C ASN A 27 -3.21 -20.35 -15.61
N GLY A 28 -2.49 -19.29 -15.98
CA GLY A 28 -1.46 -19.34 -17.02
C GLY A 28 -0.04 -19.58 -16.52
N TYR A 29 0.23 -19.25 -15.25
CA TYR A 29 1.59 -19.26 -14.70
C TYR A 29 1.62 -19.88 -13.30
N GLN A 30 2.72 -20.58 -12.99
CA GLN A 30 2.98 -21.03 -11.63
C GLN A 30 3.68 -19.90 -10.86
N VAL A 31 2.91 -19.19 -10.04
CA VAL A 31 3.42 -18.12 -9.17
C VAL A 31 3.12 -18.44 -7.70
N ASP A 32 4.01 -18.02 -6.82
CA ASP A 32 3.85 -18.22 -5.37
C ASP A 32 3.01 -17.13 -4.72
N GLY A 33 2.86 -15.98 -5.39
CA GLY A 33 2.09 -14.84 -4.89
C GLY A 33 1.72 -13.83 -5.96
N ILE A 34 0.74 -13.01 -5.61
CA ILE A 34 0.37 -11.78 -6.31
C ILE A 34 0.63 -10.63 -5.35
N ASN A 35 1.28 -9.60 -5.80
CA ASN A 35 1.47 -8.36 -5.05
C ASN A 35 0.89 -7.19 -5.82
N ILE A 36 0.25 -6.28 -5.12
CA ILE A 36 -0.20 -5.01 -5.70
C ILE A 36 0.53 -3.85 -5.02
N ASP A 37 0.71 -2.80 -5.80
CA ASP A 37 1.38 -1.58 -5.37
C ASP A 37 0.36 -0.55 -4.84
N ASP A 38 0.83 0.58 -4.35
CA ASP A 38 0.05 1.70 -3.82
C ASP A 38 -0.66 2.54 -4.92
N TYR A 39 -1.04 3.77 -4.60
CA TYR A 39 -1.71 4.73 -5.49
C TYR A 39 -3.15 4.36 -5.88
N PHE A 40 -3.93 3.94 -4.89
CA PHE A 40 -5.34 3.58 -5.11
C PHE A 40 -6.20 4.74 -5.60
N TYR A 41 -5.99 5.95 -5.07
CA TYR A 41 -6.59 7.18 -5.57
C TYR A 41 -5.50 8.19 -5.91
N PRO A 42 -5.55 8.85 -7.09
CA PRO A 42 -4.50 9.78 -7.53
C PRO A 42 -4.66 11.19 -6.96
N THR A 43 -5.77 11.48 -6.26
CA THR A 43 -6.12 12.82 -5.81
C THR A 43 -7.18 12.80 -4.72
N THR A 44 -7.17 13.82 -3.88
CA THR A 44 -8.24 14.13 -2.92
C THR A 44 -9.31 15.05 -3.49
N ASP A 45 -9.19 15.49 -4.75
CA ASP A 45 -10.17 16.36 -5.41
C ASP A 45 -11.57 15.74 -5.36
N THR A 46 -12.54 16.50 -4.88
CA THR A 46 -13.92 16.07 -4.68
C THR A 46 -14.68 15.87 -5.98
N GLU A 47 -14.24 16.49 -7.07
CA GLU A 47 -14.88 16.37 -8.38
C GLU A 47 -14.42 15.09 -9.14
N PHE A 48 -13.32 14.47 -8.69
CA PHE A 48 -12.69 13.36 -9.41
C PHE A 48 -13.63 12.17 -9.67
N ASP A 49 -14.45 11.81 -8.69
CA ASP A 49 -15.41 10.70 -8.73
C ASP A 49 -16.83 11.13 -8.27
N SER A 50 -17.14 12.44 -8.41
CA SER A 50 -18.38 13.06 -7.94
C SER A 50 -19.66 12.39 -8.47
N GLU A 51 -19.65 11.90 -9.72
CA GLU A 51 -20.77 11.18 -10.30
C GLU A 51 -21.03 9.85 -9.58
N ALA A 52 -19.99 9.02 -9.38
CA ALA A 52 -20.07 7.75 -8.67
C ALA A 52 -20.48 7.96 -7.19
N PHE A 53 -19.92 8.97 -6.55
CA PHE A 53 -20.30 9.33 -5.19
C PHE A 53 -21.78 9.73 -5.08
N SER A 54 -22.27 10.56 -6.01
CA SER A 54 -23.68 10.93 -6.07
C SER A 54 -24.60 9.72 -6.29
N GLN A 55 -24.22 8.79 -7.17
CA GLN A 55 -24.97 7.56 -7.44
C GLN A 55 -25.03 6.61 -6.24
N SER A 56 -23.98 6.61 -5.40
CA SER A 56 -23.90 5.73 -4.23
C SER A 56 -24.91 6.06 -3.13
N GLY A 57 -25.40 7.30 -3.08
CA GLY A 57 -26.26 7.81 -2.00
C GLY A 57 -25.55 7.98 -0.65
N GLN A 58 -24.24 7.80 -0.59
CA GLN A 58 -23.45 8.03 0.63
C GLN A 58 -23.26 9.52 0.89
N SER A 59 -22.99 9.90 2.13
CA SER A 59 -22.82 11.29 2.57
C SER A 59 -21.39 11.65 2.95
N ASN A 60 -20.47 10.66 3.05
CA ASN A 60 -19.07 10.85 3.41
C ASN A 60 -18.18 10.36 2.26
N LEU A 61 -17.59 11.29 1.53
CA LEU A 61 -16.75 10.99 0.36
C LEU A 61 -15.50 10.16 0.72
N SER A 62 -14.80 10.50 1.80
CA SER A 62 -13.60 9.76 2.20
C SER A 62 -13.94 8.32 2.59
N GLN A 63 -15.05 8.10 3.29
CA GLN A 63 -15.50 6.76 3.62
C GLN A 63 -15.93 5.98 2.37
N PHE A 64 -16.68 6.62 1.47
CA PHE A 64 -17.05 6.03 0.17
C PHE A 64 -15.84 5.53 -0.60
N ARG A 65 -14.77 6.33 -0.69
CA ARG A 65 -13.53 5.96 -1.37
C ARG A 65 -12.84 4.79 -0.68
N ARG A 66 -12.69 4.83 0.65
CA ARG A 66 -12.11 3.72 1.41
C ARG A 66 -12.90 2.42 1.29
N ASP A 67 -14.23 2.49 1.34
CA ASP A 67 -15.10 1.32 1.18
C ASP A 67 -14.90 0.67 -0.19
N ASN A 68 -14.80 1.47 -1.26
CA ASN A 68 -14.61 0.97 -2.61
C ASN A 68 -13.24 0.30 -2.79
N VAL A 69 -12.17 0.92 -2.29
CA VAL A 69 -10.82 0.32 -2.32
C VAL A 69 -10.80 -0.97 -1.51
N THR A 70 -11.34 -0.95 -0.30
CA THR A 70 -11.40 -2.13 0.58
C THR A 70 -12.22 -3.27 -0.03
N THR A 71 -13.33 -2.94 -0.71
CA THR A 71 -14.14 -3.93 -1.45
C THR A 71 -13.34 -4.55 -2.60
N MET A 72 -12.63 -3.74 -3.37
CA MET A 72 -11.76 -4.22 -4.45
C MET A 72 -10.69 -5.18 -3.91
N ILE A 73 -9.99 -4.79 -2.85
CA ILE A 73 -8.97 -5.62 -2.18
C ILE A 73 -9.55 -6.97 -1.73
N SER A 74 -10.70 -6.97 -1.07
CA SER A 74 -11.35 -8.19 -0.61
C SER A 74 -11.77 -9.12 -1.77
N LYS A 75 -12.23 -8.56 -2.89
CA LYS A 75 -12.56 -9.33 -4.10
C LYS A 75 -11.30 -9.95 -4.72
N MET A 76 -10.21 -9.22 -4.80
CA MET A 76 -8.91 -9.72 -5.28
C MET A 76 -8.43 -10.88 -4.41
N TYR A 77 -8.41 -10.71 -3.08
CA TYR A 77 -8.05 -11.77 -2.12
C TYR A 77 -8.91 -13.02 -2.33
N SER A 78 -10.23 -12.85 -2.37
CA SER A 78 -11.17 -13.96 -2.55
C SER A 78 -10.97 -14.69 -3.87
N THR A 79 -10.70 -13.97 -4.96
CA THR A 79 -10.41 -14.55 -6.28
C THR A 79 -9.15 -15.41 -6.22
N ILE A 80 -8.08 -14.90 -5.63
CA ILE A 80 -6.82 -15.64 -5.48
C ILE A 80 -7.05 -16.92 -4.67
N LYS A 81 -7.65 -16.80 -3.49
CA LYS A 81 -7.85 -17.94 -2.58
C LYS A 81 -8.80 -19.01 -3.12
N ASN A 82 -9.78 -18.62 -3.93
CA ASN A 82 -10.69 -19.56 -4.59
C ASN A 82 -10.00 -20.35 -5.72
N ILE A 83 -9.04 -19.76 -6.42
CA ILE A 83 -8.27 -20.45 -7.48
C ILE A 83 -7.18 -21.33 -6.84
N ASN A 84 -6.40 -20.76 -5.93
CA ASN A 84 -5.35 -21.48 -5.21
C ASN A 84 -5.10 -20.83 -3.84
N ASN A 85 -5.51 -21.50 -2.78
CA ASN A 85 -5.42 -20.99 -1.41
C ASN A 85 -3.99 -20.91 -0.86
N THR A 86 -3.00 -21.52 -1.53
CA THR A 86 -1.59 -21.46 -1.14
C THR A 86 -0.87 -20.23 -1.70
N VAL A 87 -1.39 -19.61 -2.77
CA VAL A 87 -0.84 -18.40 -3.35
C VAL A 87 -1.00 -17.24 -2.37
N GLN A 88 0.10 -16.55 -2.09
CA GLN A 88 0.10 -15.40 -1.18
C GLN A 88 -0.40 -14.14 -1.91
N PHE A 89 -1.21 -13.35 -1.24
CA PHE A 89 -1.60 -12.03 -1.70
C PHE A 89 -1.01 -10.95 -0.79
N GLY A 90 -0.22 -10.06 -1.38
CA GLY A 90 0.44 -8.97 -0.69
C GLY A 90 0.02 -7.60 -1.21
N ILE A 91 0.12 -6.62 -0.34
CA ILE A 91 -0.11 -5.21 -0.66
C ILE A 91 1.12 -4.42 -0.24
N SER A 92 1.63 -3.57 -1.13
CA SER A 92 2.73 -2.64 -0.86
C SER A 92 2.20 -1.20 -0.84
N PRO A 93 1.57 -0.77 0.28
CA PRO A 93 1.07 0.59 0.41
C PRO A 93 2.23 1.57 0.59
N GLN A 94 1.93 2.87 0.62
CA GLN A 94 2.92 3.89 0.96
C GLN A 94 3.44 3.68 2.39
N GLY A 95 4.63 4.19 2.71
CA GLY A 95 5.19 4.06 4.06
C GLY A 95 4.46 4.89 5.11
N ASN A 96 3.86 6.01 4.71
CA ASN A 96 3.13 6.90 5.62
C ASN A 96 1.67 6.47 5.79
N ILE A 97 1.35 5.87 6.94
CA ILE A 97 -0.01 5.37 7.27
C ILE A 97 -1.08 6.47 7.17
N TYR A 98 -0.75 7.70 7.56
CA TYR A 98 -1.68 8.83 7.46
C TYR A 98 -2.02 9.13 6.00
N THR A 99 -1.02 9.18 5.13
CA THR A 99 -1.23 9.42 3.68
C THR A 99 -2.01 8.28 3.05
N ASP A 100 -1.71 7.03 3.40
CA ASP A 100 -2.51 5.88 2.95
C ASP A 100 -3.99 6.06 3.27
N TYR A 101 -4.32 6.36 4.52
CA TYR A 101 -5.70 6.41 4.98
C TYR A 101 -6.46 7.65 4.52
N GLU A 102 -5.83 8.84 4.58
CA GLU A 102 -6.51 10.11 4.34
C GLU A 102 -6.43 10.60 2.88
N GLU A 103 -5.37 10.26 2.15
CA GLU A 103 -5.14 10.80 0.82
C GLU A 103 -5.27 9.76 -0.29
N LEU A 104 -4.83 8.52 -0.04
CA LEU A 104 -4.93 7.41 -1.00
C LEU A 104 -6.16 6.53 -0.75
N TYR A 105 -6.86 6.75 0.36
CA TYR A 105 -8.05 5.99 0.79
C TYR A 105 -7.80 4.49 0.92
N ALA A 106 -6.58 4.13 1.28
CA ALA A 106 -6.14 2.78 1.59
C ALA A 106 -6.36 2.50 3.08
N ASP A 107 -7.40 1.75 3.41
CA ASP A 107 -7.74 1.42 4.81
C ASP A 107 -6.84 0.31 5.35
N VAL A 108 -5.56 0.63 5.51
CA VAL A 108 -4.55 -0.30 6.04
C VAL A 108 -4.89 -0.78 7.46
N TYR A 109 -5.67 -0.01 8.22
CA TYR A 109 -6.15 -0.42 9.54
C TYR A 109 -7.09 -1.62 9.43
N THR A 110 -8.07 -1.56 8.55
CA THR A 110 -9.01 -2.67 8.30
C THR A 110 -8.28 -3.87 7.72
N TRP A 111 -7.38 -3.68 6.75
CA TRP A 111 -6.70 -4.77 6.06
C TRP A 111 -5.73 -5.53 6.95
N THR A 112 -5.07 -4.85 7.90
CA THR A 112 -4.15 -5.49 8.83
C THR A 112 -4.85 -6.11 10.05
N SER A 113 -6.02 -5.60 10.44
CA SER A 113 -6.74 -6.08 11.62
C SER A 113 -7.63 -7.30 11.35
N ASN A 114 -7.91 -7.62 10.09
CA ASN A 114 -8.86 -8.65 9.72
C ASN A 114 -8.30 -9.60 8.66
N THR A 115 -8.79 -10.83 8.65
CA THR A 115 -8.55 -11.78 7.54
C THR A 115 -9.43 -11.43 6.35
N GLY A 116 -9.03 -11.84 5.13
CA GLY A 116 -9.84 -11.69 3.93
C GLY A 116 -9.43 -10.49 3.05
N TYR A 117 -8.29 -9.87 3.35
CA TYR A 117 -7.76 -8.74 2.59
C TYR A 117 -6.37 -9.00 2.02
N CYS A 118 -5.42 -9.47 2.82
CA CYS A 118 -4.09 -9.84 2.37
C CYS A 118 -3.45 -10.86 3.32
N ASP A 119 -2.40 -11.55 2.86
CA ASP A 119 -1.59 -12.45 3.68
C ASP A 119 -0.38 -11.73 4.29
N TYR A 120 0.11 -10.71 3.58
CA TYR A 120 1.17 -9.83 4.06
C TYR A 120 0.96 -8.40 3.57
N ILE A 121 1.53 -7.46 4.33
CA ILE A 121 1.61 -6.05 3.95
C ILE A 121 3.08 -5.64 3.92
N ALA A 122 3.48 -4.93 2.87
CA ALA A 122 4.87 -4.55 2.62
C ALA A 122 4.98 -3.04 2.37
N PRO A 123 4.78 -2.20 3.40
CA PRO A 123 4.82 -0.76 3.22
C PRO A 123 6.14 -0.29 2.63
N GLN A 124 6.07 0.66 1.72
CA GLN A 124 7.20 1.27 1.03
C GLN A 124 7.84 2.33 1.94
N ILE A 125 8.63 1.89 2.94
CA ILE A 125 9.31 2.78 3.87
C ILE A 125 10.60 3.30 3.21
N TYR A 126 10.42 4.09 2.15
CA TYR A 126 11.50 4.62 1.32
C TYR A 126 12.04 5.95 1.88
N TYR A 127 12.28 5.98 3.18
CA TYR A 127 12.69 7.15 3.95
C TYR A 127 14.04 6.92 4.63
N GLY A 128 14.90 7.91 4.63
CA GLY A 128 16.11 7.87 5.45
C GLY A 128 15.81 8.06 6.96
N PHE A 129 16.81 7.80 7.81
CA PHE A 129 16.68 7.99 9.26
C PHE A 129 16.46 9.46 9.65
N ASN A 130 16.97 10.40 8.83
CA ASN A 130 16.89 11.85 9.07
C ASN A 130 15.74 12.52 8.28
N ASN A 131 14.85 11.73 7.65
CA ASN A 131 13.66 12.30 7.01
C ASN A 131 12.83 13.05 8.05
N SER A 132 12.50 14.32 7.79
CA SER A 132 11.88 15.20 8.78
C SER A 132 10.41 14.90 9.05
N THR A 133 9.72 14.20 8.13
CA THR A 133 8.28 13.88 8.24
C THR A 133 8.06 12.44 8.64
N CYS A 134 8.78 11.52 7.99
CA CYS A 134 8.66 10.08 8.20
C CYS A 134 10.07 9.47 8.38
N PRO A 135 10.73 9.67 9.53
CA PRO A 135 12.01 9.02 9.79
C PRO A 135 11.87 7.50 9.72
N PHE A 136 12.82 6.81 9.08
CA PHE A 136 12.74 5.36 8.85
C PHE A 136 12.33 4.59 10.10
N GLN A 137 13.06 4.76 11.21
CA GLN A 137 12.82 3.97 12.42
C GLN A 137 11.41 4.18 13.01
N SER A 138 10.98 5.43 13.16
CA SER A 138 9.64 5.71 13.72
C SER A 138 8.53 5.19 12.82
N THR A 139 8.72 5.26 11.50
CA THR A 139 7.74 4.72 10.54
C THR A 139 7.67 3.19 10.62
N VAL A 140 8.81 2.50 10.76
CA VAL A 140 8.82 1.05 11.02
C VAL A 140 8.09 0.73 12.32
N ASP A 141 8.36 1.47 13.40
CA ASP A 141 7.73 1.24 14.71
C ASP A 141 6.20 1.42 14.66
N GLU A 142 5.69 2.38 13.86
CA GLU A 142 4.26 2.56 13.62
C GLU A 142 3.65 1.33 12.92
N TRP A 143 4.27 0.83 11.86
CA TRP A 143 3.80 -0.37 11.15
C TRP A 143 3.87 -1.62 12.01
N VAL A 144 4.93 -1.78 12.80
CA VAL A 144 5.06 -2.88 13.77
C VAL A 144 3.95 -2.81 14.81
N SER A 145 3.65 -1.62 15.34
CA SER A 145 2.55 -1.42 16.29
C SER A 145 1.19 -1.77 15.67
N LEU A 146 0.97 -1.36 14.42
CA LEU A 146 -0.26 -1.64 13.68
C LEU A 146 -0.47 -3.15 13.42
N THR A 147 0.61 -3.90 13.20
CA THR A 147 0.54 -5.32 12.83
C THR A 147 0.85 -6.27 13.99
N LYS A 148 1.09 -5.78 15.20
CA LYS A 148 1.54 -6.57 16.35
C LYS A 148 0.69 -7.81 16.67
N ASP A 149 -0.64 -7.65 16.62
CA ASP A 149 -1.59 -8.72 16.91
C ASP A 149 -2.40 -9.10 15.65
N SER A 150 -1.86 -8.80 14.49
CA SER A 150 -2.47 -8.98 13.18
C SER A 150 -2.34 -10.44 12.69
N PRO A 151 -3.33 -10.96 11.97
CA PRO A 151 -3.17 -12.18 11.18
C PRO A 151 -2.29 -11.99 9.94
N VAL A 152 -1.96 -10.74 9.57
CA VAL A 152 -1.23 -10.35 8.38
C VAL A 152 0.25 -10.19 8.71
N LYS A 153 1.15 -10.72 7.88
CA LYS A 153 2.60 -10.58 8.06
C LYS A 153 3.07 -9.19 7.63
N LEU A 154 3.96 -8.59 8.40
CA LEU A 154 4.64 -7.35 8.02
C LEU A 154 5.96 -7.68 7.31
N LEU A 155 6.18 -7.08 6.15
CA LEU A 155 7.46 -7.00 5.45
C LEU A 155 7.84 -5.53 5.32
N ILE A 156 9.11 -5.19 5.50
CA ILE A 156 9.55 -3.80 5.39
C ILE A 156 10.14 -3.56 4.00
N GLY A 157 9.47 -2.73 3.20
CA GLY A 157 9.96 -2.27 1.91
C GLY A 157 11.05 -1.22 2.09
N ILE A 158 12.27 -1.51 1.60
CA ILE A 158 13.45 -0.63 1.67
C ILE A 158 13.81 -0.18 0.26
N CYS A 159 14.19 1.10 0.10
CA CYS A 159 14.66 1.59 -1.18
C CYS A 159 16.20 1.59 -1.27
N THR A 160 16.71 1.15 -2.42
CA THR A 160 18.15 1.24 -2.71
C THR A 160 18.45 2.26 -3.82
N TYR A 161 17.44 2.66 -4.58
CA TYR A 161 17.61 3.56 -5.72
C TYR A 161 17.97 5.00 -5.32
N LYS A 162 17.70 5.38 -4.06
CA LYS A 162 18.03 6.71 -3.54
C LYS A 162 19.52 6.88 -3.19
N ILE A 163 20.29 5.78 -3.06
CA ILE A 163 21.71 5.85 -2.71
C ILE A 163 22.46 6.73 -3.71
N GLY A 164 23.14 7.77 -3.19
CA GLY A 164 23.88 8.74 -3.99
C GLY A 164 23.01 9.84 -4.63
N THR A 165 21.73 9.91 -4.30
CA THR A 165 20.81 10.95 -4.81
C THR A 165 20.23 11.80 -3.70
N GLU A 166 19.82 13.02 -4.02
CA GLU A 166 19.06 13.89 -3.11
C GLU A 166 17.62 13.40 -2.97
N ASP A 167 17.13 13.32 -1.74
CA ASP A 167 15.71 13.11 -1.44
C ASP A 167 15.02 14.45 -1.14
N THR A 168 14.51 15.11 -2.17
CA THR A 168 13.89 16.44 -2.07
C THR A 168 12.67 16.49 -1.13
N TRP A 169 12.09 15.34 -0.79
CA TRP A 169 10.93 15.23 0.10
C TRP A 169 11.31 14.98 1.58
N ALA A 170 12.59 14.77 1.86
CA ALA A 170 13.05 14.44 3.20
C ALA A 170 13.28 15.65 4.12
N GLY A 171 13.03 16.88 3.64
CA GLY A 171 13.27 18.11 4.42
C GLY A 171 14.73 18.22 4.87
N SER A 172 14.99 18.28 6.19
CA SER A 172 16.36 18.36 6.71
C SER A 172 17.24 17.14 6.43
N GLY A 173 16.63 16.01 6.08
CA GLY A 173 17.32 14.77 5.69
C GLY A 173 17.62 14.63 4.20
N SER A 174 17.41 15.68 3.38
CA SER A 174 17.47 15.58 1.91
C SER A 174 18.80 15.07 1.35
N ASN A 175 19.91 15.34 2.03
CA ASN A 175 21.25 14.91 1.62
C ASN A 175 21.73 13.59 2.25
N GLU A 176 20.94 12.96 3.11
CA GLU A 176 21.35 11.76 3.85
C GLU A 176 21.84 10.64 2.93
N TRP A 177 21.14 10.39 1.82
CA TRP A 177 21.48 9.34 0.85
C TRP A 177 22.75 9.63 0.04
N ILE A 178 23.17 10.90 -0.06
CA ILE A 178 24.44 11.32 -0.66
C ILE A 178 25.56 11.17 0.35
N GLU A 179 25.35 11.66 1.57
CA GLU A 179 26.37 11.76 2.61
C GLU A 179 26.67 10.41 3.28
N ASN A 180 25.66 9.54 3.35
CA ASN A 180 25.77 8.22 3.97
C ASN A 180 25.42 7.09 2.98
N PRO A 181 26.42 6.48 2.32
CA PRO A 181 26.19 5.38 1.37
C PRO A 181 25.68 4.10 2.04
N ASN A 182 25.67 4.04 3.37
CA ASN A 182 25.24 2.87 4.13
C ASN A 182 23.81 2.96 4.64
N VAL A 183 23.00 3.94 4.23
CA VAL A 183 21.61 4.12 4.72
C VAL A 183 20.84 2.82 4.58
N ALA A 184 20.74 2.26 3.37
CA ALA A 184 19.96 1.03 3.13
C ALA A 184 20.48 -0.18 3.94
N SER A 185 21.81 -0.34 4.10
CA SER A 185 22.36 -1.41 4.94
C SER A 185 22.07 -1.21 6.42
N ASN A 186 22.05 0.05 6.89
CA ASN A 186 21.68 0.39 8.26
C ASN A 186 20.19 0.13 8.52
N GLU A 187 19.32 0.39 7.54
CA GLU A 187 17.88 0.06 7.59
C GLU A 187 17.69 -1.44 7.76
N VAL A 188 18.35 -2.27 6.93
CA VAL A 188 18.32 -3.73 7.07
C VAL A 188 18.79 -4.17 8.45
N LEU A 189 19.92 -3.63 8.93
CA LEU A 189 20.46 -3.96 10.24
C LEU A 189 19.51 -3.54 11.37
N SER A 190 18.86 -2.37 11.24
CA SER A 190 17.85 -1.92 12.20
C SER A 190 16.70 -2.91 12.31
N CYS A 191 16.14 -3.35 11.16
CA CYS A 191 15.05 -4.33 11.16
C CYS A 191 15.48 -5.67 11.77
N LEU A 192 16.68 -6.18 11.44
CA LEU A 192 17.18 -7.46 11.96
C LEU A 192 17.46 -7.41 13.48
N ASN A 193 17.99 -6.29 13.99
CA ASN A 193 18.35 -6.15 15.40
C ASN A 193 17.12 -6.00 16.30
N ASN A 194 16.04 -5.46 15.79
CA ASN A 194 14.81 -5.24 16.54
C ASN A 194 13.85 -6.44 16.51
N SER A 195 14.19 -7.52 15.82
CA SER A 195 13.40 -8.77 15.78
C SER A 195 11.93 -8.55 15.38
N TYR A 196 11.71 -7.71 14.36
CA TYR A 196 10.39 -7.47 13.79
C TYR A 196 9.91 -8.64 12.94
#